data_2fa06152182b0cfd4220b2a9f75a229b
#
_entry.id   2fa06152182b0cfd4220b2a9f75a229b
#
_cell.length_a   1.000
_cell.length_b   1.000
_cell.length_c   1.000
_cell.angle_alpha   90.00
_cell.angle_beta   90.00
_cell.angle_gamma   90.00
#
_symmetry.space_group_name_H-M   'P 1'
#
loop_
_entity.id
_entity.type
_entity.pdbx_description
1 polymer ?
#
loop_
_entity_poly.entity_id
_entity_poly.type
_entity_poly.pdbx_seq_one_letter_code
_entity_poly.pdbx_strand_id
1 'polypeptide(L)'
;MPPEAAEHASVLLMRHGETDWNIQRRIMGQAAIPLNANGVEQARVAARALARLGVESIISSPLLRAVQTADIVAEESGARVVTDARLGEVQFGRWQGMTFEQIREDPDYAAFLEDPIRRPTPGGETIEQVQLRALAVVEELPPGSKSLVVSHGDILRSTLCHYLGLALEEFRRIRVDNCAVSSIGKGFRGPEVKFVNVVVDEGRAWNPSHWQQAT
;
A
#
# COMPACT_ATOMS: atom_id res chain seq x y z
N MET A 1 -38.48 -6.11 8.91
CA MET A 1 -37.21 -5.46 9.25
C MET A 1 -36.20 -5.85 8.19
N PRO A 2 -35.59 -4.93 7.43
CA PRO A 2 -34.45 -5.30 6.62
C PRO A 2 -33.35 -5.81 7.57
N PRO A 3 -32.54 -6.81 7.19
CA PRO A 3 -31.45 -7.25 8.02
C PRO A 3 -30.55 -6.03 8.31
N GLU A 4 -30.16 -5.87 9.59
CA GLU A 4 -29.16 -4.90 10.00
C GLU A 4 -28.02 -4.91 8.97
N ALA A 5 -27.70 -3.73 8.43
CA ALA A 5 -26.67 -3.60 7.43
C ALA A 5 -25.40 -4.23 7.98
N ALA A 6 -25.02 -5.38 7.44
CA ALA A 6 -23.74 -5.99 7.75
C ALA A 6 -22.69 -4.91 7.54
N GLU A 7 -22.01 -4.51 8.63
CA GLU A 7 -20.94 -3.51 8.58
C GLU A 7 -19.97 -3.93 7.46
N HIS A 8 -19.92 -3.12 6.42
CA HIS A 8 -19.12 -3.42 5.24
C HIS A 8 -17.65 -3.43 5.67
N ALA A 9 -17.02 -4.59 5.56
CA ALA A 9 -15.60 -4.75 5.85
C ALA A 9 -14.80 -3.76 5.01
N SER A 10 -14.10 -2.84 5.65
CA SER A 10 -13.22 -1.90 4.98
C SER A 10 -11.79 -2.13 5.43
N VAL A 11 -10.92 -2.36 4.47
CA VAL A 11 -9.46 -2.47 4.68
C VAL A 11 -8.83 -1.16 4.25
N LEU A 12 -7.99 -0.61 5.12
CA LEU A 12 -7.16 0.54 4.80
C LEU A 12 -5.84 0.07 4.22
N LEU A 13 -5.41 0.69 3.15
CA LEU A 13 -4.13 0.45 2.48
C LEU A 13 -3.27 1.69 2.64
N MET A 14 -2.07 1.58 3.16
CA MET A 14 -1.16 2.69 3.40
C MET A 14 0.23 2.38 2.85
N ARG A 15 0.81 3.31 2.10
CA ARG A 15 2.21 3.22 1.69
C ARG A 15 3.12 3.65 2.83
N HIS A 16 4.27 2.99 2.99
CA HIS A 16 5.31 3.41 3.94
C HIS A 16 5.68 4.89 3.78
N GLY A 17 6.18 5.52 4.84
CA GLY A 17 6.69 6.88 4.84
C GLY A 17 7.90 7.08 3.92
N GLU A 18 8.28 8.32 3.68
CA GLU A 18 9.40 8.68 2.81
C GLU A 18 10.74 8.13 3.30
N THR A 19 11.58 7.75 2.36
CA THR A 19 12.96 7.32 2.56
C THR A 19 13.91 8.17 1.69
N ASP A 20 15.20 8.19 1.98
CA ASP A 20 16.18 8.87 1.14
C ASP A 20 16.21 8.30 -0.29
N TRP A 21 15.94 7.01 -0.46
CA TRP A 21 15.88 6.41 -1.78
C TRP A 21 14.64 6.83 -2.59
N ASN A 22 13.56 7.28 -1.94
CA ASN A 22 12.45 7.93 -2.65
C ASN A 22 12.92 9.25 -3.28
N ILE A 23 13.65 10.08 -2.50
CA ILE A 23 14.20 11.37 -2.98
C ILE A 23 15.20 11.12 -4.11
N GLN A 24 16.08 10.16 -3.96
CA GLN A 24 17.09 9.78 -4.95
C GLN A 24 16.53 9.04 -6.17
N ARG A 25 15.24 8.72 -6.20
CA ARG A 25 14.58 7.94 -7.26
C ARG A 25 15.29 6.60 -7.55
N ARG A 26 15.70 5.91 -6.48
CA ARG A 26 16.30 4.57 -6.56
C ARG A 26 15.26 3.49 -6.35
N ILE A 27 15.40 2.39 -7.07
CA ILE A 27 14.61 1.18 -6.87
C ILE A 27 15.00 0.55 -5.53
N MET A 28 14.06 0.48 -4.61
CA MET A 28 14.32 -0.05 -3.26
C MET A 28 14.25 -1.57 -3.19
N GLY A 29 13.28 -2.16 -3.86
CA GLY A 29 13.05 -3.61 -3.77
C GLY A 29 13.03 -4.08 -2.32
N GLN A 30 13.80 -5.13 -2.04
CA GLN A 30 13.91 -5.77 -0.73
C GLN A 30 14.96 -5.11 0.21
N ALA A 31 15.62 -4.03 -0.22
CA ALA A 31 16.65 -3.38 0.59
C ALA A 31 16.08 -2.83 1.91
N ALA A 32 16.84 -2.99 3.00
CA ALA A 32 16.47 -2.53 4.34
C ALA A 32 16.74 -1.02 4.51
N ILE A 33 16.04 -0.21 3.76
CA ILE A 33 16.14 1.26 3.81
C ILE A 33 15.18 1.80 4.86
N PRO A 34 15.66 2.59 5.84
CA PRO A 34 14.81 3.17 6.88
C PRO A 34 14.02 4.38 6.35
N LEU A 35 13.04 4.82 7.12
CA LEU A 35 12.40 6.12 6.95
C LEU A 35 13.43 7.23 7.16
N ASN A 36 13.30 8.31 6.39
CA ASN A 36 13.99 9.57 6.70
C ASN A 36 13.16 10.41 7.70
N ALA A 37 13.68 11.55 8.11
CA ALA A 37 13.00 12.42 9.08
C ALA A 37 11.60 12.85 8.61
N ASN A 38 11.45 13.15 7.31
CA ASN A 38 10.16 13.51 6.73
C ASN A 38 9.19 12.31 6.74
N GLY A 39 9.67 11.10 6.42
CA GLY A 39 8.86 9.88 6.46
C GLY A 39 8.35 9.53 7.85
N VAL A 40 9.16 9.77 8.88
CA VAL A 40 8.73 9.62 10.28
C VAL A 40 7.61 10.60 10.61
N GLU A 41 7.74 11.86 10.21
CA GLU A 41 6.70 12.87 10.46
C GLU A 41 5.42 12.59 9.65
N GLN A 42 5.53 12.19 8.38
CA GLN A 42 4.38 11.73 7.59
C GLN A 42 3.63 10.61 8.30
N ALA A 43 4.35 9.62 8.84
CA ALA A 43 3.74 8.49 9.55
C ALA A 43 3.04 8.94 10.84
N ARG A 44 3.60 9.89 11.61
CA ARG A 44 2.98 10.46 12.81
C ARG A 44 1.69 11.21 12.50
N VAL A 45 1.70 12.03 11.45
CA VAL A 45 0.50 12.76 11.00
C VAL A 45 -0.61 11.79 10.62
N ALA A 46 -0.27 10.76 9.83
CA ALA A 46 -1.24 9.74 9.44
C ALA A 46 -1.74 8.92 10.65
N ALA A 47 -0.86 8.59 11.60
CA ALA A 47 -1.20 7.84 12.80
C ALA A 47 -2.30 8.50 13.63
N ARG A 48 -2.21 9.82 13.87
CA ARG A 48 -3.24 10.59 14.59
C ARG A 48 -4.62 10.51 13.94
N ALA A 49 -4.67 10.48 12.62
CA ALA A 49 -5.93 10.33 11.88
C ALA A 49 -6.46 8.89 11.92
N LEU A 50 -5.58 7.90 11.75
CA LEU A 50 -5.92 6.49 11.77
C LEU A 50 -6.41 6.02 13.15
N ALA A 51 -5.85 6.57 14.24
CA ALA A 51 -6.31 6.31 15.60
C ALA A 51 -7.79 6.69 15.78
N ARG A 52 -8.23 7.80 15.16
CA ARG A 52 -9.64 8.24 15.20
C ARG A 52 -10.59 7.32 14.42
N LEU A 53 -10.07 6.54 13.47
CA LEU A 53 -10.84 5.54 12.73
C LEU A 53 -11.01 4.23 13.50
N GLY A 54 -10.31 4.07 14.62
CA GLY A 54 -10.34 2.87 15.44
C GLY A 54 -9.71 1.66 14.75
N VAL A 55 -8.56 1.85 14.10
CA VAL A 55 -7.76 0.73 13.56
C VAL A 55 -7.40 -0.22 14.69
N GLU A 56 -7.72 -1.50 14.55
CA GLU A 56 -7.56 -2.54 15.57
C GLU A 56 -6.37 -3.46 15.26
N SER A 57 -6.05 -3.64 13.99
CA SER A 57 -4.95 -4.49 13.53
C SER A 57 -4.19 -3.87 12.38
N ILE A 58 -2.88 -4.09 12.35
CA ILE A 58 -1.98 -3.64 11.30
C ILE A 58 -1.24 -4.84 10.74
N ILE A 59 -1.38 -5.09 9.43
CA ILE A 59 -0.63 -6.10 8.71
C ILE A 59 0.42 -5.37 7.87
N SER A 60 1.70 -5.56 8.17
CA SER A 60 2.78 -4.84 7.52
C SER A 60 3.66 -5.73 6.66
N SER A 61 4.17 -5.17 5.58
CA SER A 61 5.39 -5.71 4.95
C SER A 61 6.51 -5.82 5.99
N PRO A 62 7.35 -6.88 5.95
CA PRO A 62 8.48 -7.03 6.89
C PRO A 62 9.65 -6.07 6.59
N LEU A 63 9.60 -5.29 5.52
CA LEU A 63 10.68 -4.38 5.14
C LEU A 63 10.74 -3.18 6.09
N LEU A 64 11.95 -2.81 6.50
CA LEU A 64 12.23 -1.86 7.58
C LEU A 64 11.37 -0.58 7.51
N ARG A 65 11.29 0.08 6.36
CA ARG A 65 10.48 1.30 6.16
C ARG A 65 8.98 1.09 6.41
N ALA A 66 8.46 -0.09 6.09
CA ALA A 66 7.05 -0.41 6.33
C ALA A 66 6.81 -0.76 7.80
N VAL A 67 7.71 -1.51 8.42
CA VAL A 67 7.66 -1.83 9.85
C VAL A 67 7.71 -0.56 10.68
N GLN A 68 8.67 0.34 10.42
CA GLN A 68 8.76 1.63 11.12
C GLN A 68 7.49 2.48 10.96
N THR A 69 6.87 2.47 9.77
CA THR A 69 5.60 3.16 9.54
C THR A 69 4.49 2.52 10.37
N ALA A 70 4.40 1.19 10.37
CA ALA A 70 3.39 0.44 11.12
C ALA A 70 3.52 0.63 12.63
N ASP A 71 4.76 0.62 13.15
CA ASP A 71 5.04 0.81 14.58
C ASP A 71 4.60 2.20 15.03
N ILE A 72 4.91 3.26 14.27
CA ILE A 72 4.46 4.63 14.57
C ILE A 72 2.93 4.72 14.59
N VAL A 73 2.23 4.05 13.66
CA VAL A 73 0.76 4.02 13.69
C VAL A 73 0.25 3.23 14.88
N ALA A 74 0.89 2.12 15.24
CA ALA A 74 0.51 1.30 16.38
C ALA A 74 0.69 2.02 17.73
N GLU A 75 1.75 2.80 17.88
CA GLU A 75 1.99 3.62 19.08
C GLU A 75 0.84 4.58 19.36
N GLU A 76 0.24 5.16 18.33
CA GLU A 76 -0.87 6.11 18.46
C GLU A 76 -2.25 5.43 18.58
N SER A 77 -2.47 4.33 17.85
CA SER A 77 -3.77 3.66 17.77
C SER A 77 -3.97 2.56 18.80
N GLY A 78 -2.89 2.03 19.38
CA GLY A 78 -2.92 0.82 20.21
C GLY A 78 -3.14 -0.48 19.42
N ALA A 79 -3.11 -0.43 18.09
CA ALA A 79 -3.35 -1.58 17.22
C ALA A 79 -2.23 -2.61 17.30
N ARG A 80 -2.59 -3.89 17.15
CA ARG A 80 -1.60 -4.98 17.08
C ARG A 80 -0.95 -5.01 15.70
N VAL A 81 0.39 -5.05 15.64
CA VAL A 81 1.16 -5.22 14.41
C VAL A 81 1.54 -6.67 14.19
N VAL A 82 1.33 -7.17 12.98
CA VAL A 82 1.87 -8.43 12.48
C VAL A 82 2.51 -8.19 11.11
N THR A 83 3.56 -8.95 10.78
CA THR A 83 4.20 -8.85 9.46
C THR A 83 3.80 -10.01 8.57
N ASP A 84 3.66 -9.74 7.27
CA ASP A 84 3.42 -10.75 6.24
C ASP A 84 4.36 -10.51 5.06
N ALA A 85 5.15 -11.52 4.73
CA ALA A 85 6.14 -11.45 3.64
C ALA A 85 5.48 -11.19 2.26
N ARG A 86 4.22 -11.60 2.09
CA ARG A 86 3.46 -11.39 0.85
C ARG A 86 3.19 -9.90 0.55
N LEU A 87 3.34 -9.02 1.55
CA LEU A 87 3.22 -7.57 1.42
C LEU A 87 4.55 -6.87 1.09
N GLY A 88 5.66 -7.61 0.96
CA GLY A 88 6.96 -7.06 0.57
C GLY A 88 6.94 -6.38 -0.79
N GLU A 89 7.82 -5.40 -1.01
CA GLU A 89 7.95 -4.69 -2.29
C GLU A 89 8.31 -5.66 -3.43
N VAL A 90 8.16 -5.25 -4.66
CA VAL A 90 8.58 -6.00 -5.84
C VAL A 90 10.05 -6.42 -5.70
N GLN A 91 10.33 -7.69 -5.98
CA GLN A 91 11.70 -8.17 -6.11
C GLN A 91 12.24 -7.71 -7.48
N PHE A 92 13.03 -6.65 -7.47
CA PHE A 92 13.56 -6.05 -8.68
C PHE A 92 14.87 -6.71 -9.17
N GLY A 93 15.34 -7.76 -8.48
CA GLY A 93 16.55 -8.48 -8.84
C GLY A 93 17.74 -7.54 -9.04
N ARG A 94 18.41 -7.62 -10.22
CA ARG A 94 19.60 -6.82 -10.53
C ARG A 94 19.35 -5.30 -10.51
N TRP A 95 18.13 -4.84 -10.72
CA TRP A 95 17.83 -3.41 -10.75
C TRP A 95 17.64 -2.78 -9.36
N GLN A 96 17.68 -3.58 -8.30
CA GLN A 96 17.63 -3.05 -6.94
C GLN A 96 18.83 -2.11 -6.66
N GLY A 97 18.57 -0.92 -6.16
CA GLY A 97 19.57 0.12 -5.88
C GLY A 97 19.91 1.02 -7.08
N MET A 98 19.50 0.63 -8.29
CA MET A 98 19.71 1.47 -9.48
C MET A 98 18.75 2.66 -9.51
N THR A 99 19.15 3.75 -10.14
CA THR A 99 18.25 4.84 -10.53
C THR A 99 17.52 4.50 -11.82
N PHE A 100 16.43 5.24 -12.11
CA PHE A 100 15.70 5.05 -13.37
C PHE A 100 16.56 5.35 -14.61
N GLU A 101 17.52 6.27 -14.51
CA GLU A 101 18.48 6.58 -15.57
C GLU A 101 19.37 5.36 -15.85
N GLN A 102 19.93 4.75 -14.81
CA GLN A 102 20.76 3.55 -14.93
C GLN A 102 20.00 2.35 -15.51
N ILE A 103 18.72 2.18 -15.11
CA ILE A 103 17.88 1.10 -15.62
C ILE A 103 17.61 1.26 -17.13
N ARG A 104 17.42 2.50 -17.61
CA ARG A 104 17.22 2.75 -19.05
C ARG A 104 18.41 2.37 -19.91
N GLU A 105 19.60 2.36 -19.34
CA GLU A 105 20.84 1.94 -20.01
C GLU A 105 21.10 0.43 -19.89
N ASP A 106 20.30 -0.29 -19.09
CA ASP A 106 20.41 -1.73 -18.92
C ASP A 106 19.97 -2.46 -20.21
N PRO A 107 20.73 -3.45 -20.71
CA PRO A 107 20.40 -4.16 -21.95
C PRO A 107 19.05 -4.89 -21.91
N ASP A 108 18.55 -5.28 -20.72
CA ASP A 108 17.27 -5.95 -20.56
C ASP A 108 16.09 -4.98 -20.50
N TYR A 109 16.32 -3.65 -20.43
CA TYR A 109 15.27 -2.68 -20.28
C TYR A 109 14.28 -2.65 -21.45
N ALA A 110 14.79 -2.71 -22.68
CA ALA A 110 13.94 -2.72 -23.88
C ALA A 110 13.02 -3.95 -23.89
N ALA A 111 13.56 -5.12 -23.58
CA ALA A 111 12.80 -6.35 -23.49
C ALA A 111 11.76 -6.32 -22.37
N PHE A 112 12.08 -5.74 -21.19
CA PHE A 112 11.13 -5.55 -20.10
C PHE A 112 9.96 -4.66 -20.52
N LEU A 113 10.18 -3.61 -21.31
CA LEU A 113 9.13 -2.70 -21.75
C LEU A 113 8.08 -3.32 -22.70
N GLU A 114 8.40 -4.45 -23.35
CA GLU A 114 7.44 -5.16 -24.20
C GLU A 114 6.23 -5.70 -23.42
N ASP A 115 6.46 -6.17 -22.18
CA ASP A 115 5.40 -6.60 -21.27
C ASP A 115 5.86 -6.41 -19.80
N PRO A 116 5.77 -5.18 -19.27
CA PRO A 116 6.25 -4.87 -17.91
C PRO A 116 5.39 -5.48 -16.81
N ILE A 117 4.29 -6.14 -17.16
CA ILE A 117 3.38 -6.79 -16.21
C ILE A 117 3.77 -8.26 -16.01
N ARG A 118 4.01 -8.99 -17.12
CA ARG A 118 4.27 -10.44 -17.10
C ARG A 118 5.72 -10.80 -17.30
N ARG A 119 6.55 -9.84 -17.73
CA ARG A 119 7.98 -10.02 -17.81
C ARG A 119 8.64 -9.55 -16.51
N PRO A 120 9.34 -10.43 -15.77
CA PRO A 120 10.04 -10.01 -14.56
C PRO A 120 11.21 -9.10 -14.90
N THR A 121 11.61 -8.26 -13.97
CA THR A 121 12.93 -7.65 -14.00
C THR A 121 14.02 -8.72 -13.88
N PRO A 122 15.27 -8.48 -14.34
CA PRO A 122 16.31 -9.51 -14.33
C PRO A 122 16.57 -10.11 -12.94
N GLY A 123 16.13 -11.36 -12.72
CA GLY A 123 16.21 -12.04 -11.43
C GLY A 123 15.16 -11.58 -10.40
N GLY A 124 14.11 -10.90 -10.84
CA GLY A 124 13.02 -10.43 -9.99
C GLY A 124 11.70 -11.19 -10.19
N GLU A 125 10.59 -10.54 -9.80
CA GLU A 125 9.23 -11.05 -9.96
C GLU A 125 8.40 -10.18 -10.91
N THR A 126 7.27 -10.69 -11.38
CA THR A 126 6.32 -9.96 -12.24
C THR A 126 5.32 -9.18 -11.40
N ILE A 127 4.72 -8.12 -11.98
CA ILE A 127 3.64 -7.37 -11.32
C ILE A 127 2.40 -8.24 -11.12
N GLU A 128 2.14 -9.19 -12.00
CA GLU A 128 1.06 -10.17 -11.85
C GLU A 128 1.26 -11.04 -10.60
N GLN A 129 2.47 -11.57 -10.37
CA GLN A 129 2.81 -12.31 -9.14
C GLN A 129 2.65 -11.44 -7.88
N VAL A 130 3.08 -10.19 -7.96
CA VAL A 130 2.91 -9.19 -6.88
C VAL A 130 1.44 -8.99 -6.54
N GLN A 131 0.58 -8.77 -7.53
CA GLN A 131 -0.85 -8.60 -7.31
C GLN A 131 -1.47 -9.83 -6.65
N LEU A 132 -1.17 -11.03 -7.16
CA LEU A 132 -1.74 -12.27 -6.62
C LEU A 132 -1.40 -12.48 -5.14
N ARG A 133 -0.11 -12.27 -4.74
CA ARG A 133 0.27 -12.44 -3.34
C ARG A 133 -0.31 -11.38 -2.41
N ALA A 134 -0.46 -10.14 -2.89
CA ALA A 134 -1.05 -9.06 -2.11
C ALA A 134 -2.56 -9.26 -1.90
N LEU A 135 -3.28 -9.65 -2.96
CA LEU A 135 -4.71 -9.97 -2.88
C LEU A 135 -4.99 -11.11 -1.90
N ALA A 136 -4.15 -12.15 -1.89
CA ALA A 136 -4.30 -13.26 -0.95
C ALA A 136 -4.31 -12.78 0.52
N VAL A 137 -3.45 -11.80 0.88
CA VAL A 137 -3.46 -11.23 2.24
C VAL A 137 -4.75 -10.47 2.51
N VAL A 138 -5.20 -9.63 1.58
CA VAL A 138 -6.40 -8.81 1.76
C VAL A 138 -7.66 -9.68 1.88
N GLU A 139 -7.74 -10.76 1.09
CA GLU A 139 -8.89 -11.67 1.11
C GLU A 139 -8.97 -12.53 2.38
N GLU A 140 -7.85 -12.76 3.06
CA GLU A 140 -7.77 -13.47 4.34
C GLU A 140 -8.21 -12.61 5.53
N LEU A 141 -8.33 -11.28 5.37
CA LEU A 141 -8.73 -10.40 6.47
C LEU A 141 -10.20 -10.63 6.83
N PRO A 142 -10.52 -10.73 8.16
CA PRO A 142 -11.88 -10.97 8.59
C PRO A 142 -12.84 -9.89 8.11
N PRO A 143 -14.05 -10.25 7.64
CA PRO A 143 -15.09 -9.28 7.34
C PRO A 143 -15.39 -8.40 8.56
N GLY A 144 -15.56 -7.09 8.33
CA GLY A 144 -15.84 -6.12 9.41
C GLY A 144 -14.62 -5.71 10.24
N SER A 145 -13.44 -6.30 9.99
CA SER A 145 -12.22 -5.90 10.69
C SER A 145 -11.78 -4.50 10.30
N LYS A 146 -11.40 -3.69 11.29
CA LYS A 146 -10.77 -2.38 11.08
C LYS A 146 -9.26 -2.55 10.89
N SER A 147 -8.89 -3.13 9.76
CA SER A 147 -7.50 -3.51 9.46
C SER A 147 -6.81 -2.46 8.58
N LEU A 148 -5.55 -2.18 8.91
CA LEU A 148 -4.64 -1.38 8.10
C LEU A 148 -3.57 -2.30 7.49
N VAL A 149 -3.39 -2.24 6.17
CA VAL A 149 -2.29 -2.88 5.46
C VAL A 149 -1.23 -1.83 5.15
N VAL A 150 -0.01 -2.00 5.67
CA VAL A 150 1.14 -1.12 5.39
C VAL A 150 2.08 -1.80 4.41
N SER A 151 2.27 -1.21 3.24
CA SER A 151 3.03 -1.82 2.16
C SER A 151 3.71 -0.78 1.25
N HIS A 152 3.88 -1.05 -0.02
CA HIS A 152 4.73 -0.33 -0.98
C HIS A 152 3.93 0.13 -2.19
N GLY A 153 4.55 1.01 -2.99
CA GLY A 153 3.89 1.64 -4.11
C GLY A 153 3.27 0.68 -5.11
N ASP A 154 4.05 -0.25 -5.64
CA ASP A 154 3.58 -1.14 -6.71
C ASP A 154 2.65 -2.24 -6.19
N ILE A 155 2.82 -2.66 -4.93
CA ILE A 155 1.90 -3.57 -4.25
C ILE A 155 0.51 -2.94 -4.15
N LEU A 156 0.43 -1.72 -3.64
CA LEU A 156 -0.85 -1.05 -3.44
C LEU A 156 -1.51 -0.64 -4.77
N ARG A 157 -0.74 -0.20 -5.77
CA ARG A 157 -1.24 0.10 -7.10
C ARG A 157 -1.88 -1.12 -7.76
N SER A 158 -1.17 -2.26 -7.75
CA SER A 158 -1.67 -3.50 -8.35
C SER A 158 -2.92 -4.03 -7.62
N THR A 159 -2.95 -3.93 -6.28
CA THR A 159 -4.12 -4.26 -5.47
C THR A 159 -5.31 -3.35 -5.82
N LEU A 160 -5.10 -2.03 -5.88
CA LEU A 160 -6.14 -1.07 -6.24
C LEU A 160 -6.68 -1.28 -7.66
N CYS A 161 -5.85 -1.67 -8.63
CA CYS A 161 -6.30 -2.05 -9.97
C CYS A 161 -7.37 -3.14 -9.92
N HIS A 162 -7.15 -4.19 -9.12
CA HIS A 162 -8.12 -5.28 -8.96
C HIS A 162 -9.47 -4.76 -8.43
N TYR A 163 -9.45 -3.99 -7.33
CA TYR A 163 -10.67 -3.49 -6.70
C TYR A 163 -11.41 -2.44 -7.53
N LEU A 164 -10.69 -1.69 -8.36
CA LEU A 164 -11.27 -0.72 -9.30
C LEU A 164 -11.76 -1.37 -10.61
N GLY A 165 -11.52 -2.66 -10.82
CA GLY A 165 -11.84 -3.34 -12.07
C GLY A 165 -11.02 -2.84 -13.27
N LEU A 166 -9.82 -2.30 -13.03
CA LEU A 166 -8.91 -1.83 -14.07
C LEU A 166 -8.01 -2.97 -14.54
N ALA A 167 -7.63 -2.93 -15.81
CA ALA A 167 -6.59 -3.80 -16.33
C ALA A 167 -5.28 -3.56 -15.58
N LEU A 168 -4.52 -4.62 -15.29
CA LEU A 168 -3.30 -4.51 -14.49
C LEU A 168 -2.22 -3.65 -15.18
N GLU A 169 -2.25 -3.57 -16.49
CA GLU A 169 -1.41 -2.70 -17.33
C GLU A 169 -1.56 -1.20 -16.95
N GLU A 170 -2.69 -0.84 -16.33
CA GLU A 170 -3.02 0.53 -15.93
C GLU A 170 -2.52 0.90 -14.52
N PHE A 171 -1.88 -0.03 -13.78
CA PHE A 171 -1.56 0.17 -12.36
C PHE A 171 -0.70 1.42 -12.09
N ARG A 172 0.16 1.82 -13.03
CA ARG A 172 1.00 3.02 -12.90
C ARG A 172 0.23 4.33 -13.03
N ARG A 173 -1.02 4.30 -13.51
CA ARG A 173 -1.90 5.48 -13.55
C ARG A 173 -2.48 5.81 -12.17
N ILE A 174 -2.41 4.87 -11.22
CA ILE A 174 -2.84 5.10 -9.85
C ILE A 174 -1.69 5.73 -9.07
N ARG A 175 -1.91 6.94 -8.57
CA ARG A 175 -0.95 7.59 -7.68
C ARG A 175 -1.09 7.01 -6.27
N VAL A 176 0.05 6.72 -5.62
CA VAL A 176 0.13 6.27 -4.22
C VAL A 176 1.32 6.99 -3.58
N ASP A 177 1.04 8.05 -2.83
CA ASP A 177 2.05 8.87 -2.14
C ASP A 177 2.49 8.22 -0.82
N ASN A 178 3.63 8.64 -0.27
CA ASN A 178 4.10 8.15 1.03
C ASN A 178 3.10 8.52 2.13
N CYS A 179 2.81 7.60 3.01
CA CYS A 179 1.78 7.67 4.06
C CYS A 179 0.36 8.02 3.58
N ALA A 180 0.11 8.03 2.28
CA ALA A 180 -1.24 8.16 1.77
C ALA A 180 -2.04 6.89 2.04
N VAL A 181 -3.32 7.07 2.33
CA VAL A 181 -4.26 6.01 2.66
C VAL A 181 -5.29 5.85 1.55
N SER A 182 -5.59 4.60 1.21
CA SER A 182 -6.72 4.22 0.35
C SER A 182 -7.64 3.29 1.12
N SER A 183 -8.91 3.21 0.76
CA SER A 183 -9.86 2.29 1.37
C SER A 183 -10.50 1.40 0.32
N ILE A 184 -10.43 0.12 0.58
CA ILE A 184 -11.09 -0.92 -0.19
C ILE A 184 -12.03 -1.72 0.71
N GLY A 185 -13.02 -2.38 0.14
CA GLY A 185 -13.97 -3.16 0.91
C GLY A 185 -14.75 -4.14 0.07
N LYS A 186 -15.61 -4.92 0.76
CA LYS A 186 -16.60 -5.81 0.15
C LYS A 186 -17.97 -5.20 0.39
N GLY A 187 -18.49 -4.49 -0.60
CA GLY A 187 -19.85 -3.96 -0.59
C GLY A 187 -20.88 -5.04 -0.95
N PHE A 188 -22.17 -4.71 -0.83
CA PHE A 188 -23.28 -5.61 -1.18
C PHE A 188 -23.24 -6.10 -2.63
N ARG A 189 -22.64 -5.31 -3.54
CA ARG A 189 -22.56 -5.61 -4.99
C ARG A 189 -21.18 -6.14 -5.42
N GLY A 190 -20.28 -6.45 -4.48
CA GLY A 190 -18.91 -6.89 -4.75
C GLY A 190 -17.85 -5.92 -4.23
N PRO A 191 -16.62 -5.96 -4.77
CA PRO A 191 -15.53 -5.09 -4.36
C PRO A 191 -15.90 -3.61 -4.45
N GLU A 192 -15.48 -2.83 -3.47
CA GLU A 192 -15.74 -1.39 -3.37
C GLU A 192 -14.44 -0.65 -3.09
N VAL A 193 -14.27 0.53 -3.69
CA VAL A 193 -13.19 1.46 -3.37
C VAL A 193 -13.82 2.76 -2.90
N LYS A 194 -13.66 3.11 -1.62
CA LYS A 194 -14.27 4.32 -1.04
C LYS A 194 -13.47 5.58 -1.35
N PHE A 195 -12.15 5.47 -1.30
CA PHE A 195 -11.23 6.55 -1.69
C PHE A 195 -9.84 6.00 -2.04
N VAL A 196 -9.06 6.78 -2.77
CA VAL A 196 -7.70 6.45 -3.19
C VAL A 196 -6.76 7.61 -2.89
N ASN A 197 -5.57 7.29 -2.37
CA ASN A 197 -4.44 8.21 -2.20
C ASN A 197 -4.77 9.47 -1.38
N VAL A 198 -5.47 9.33 -0.26
CA VAL A 198 -5.73 10.45 0.66
C VAL A 198 -4.48 10.69 1.51
N VAL A 199 -3.84 11.83 1.29
CA VAL A 199 -2.77 12.34 2.15
C VAL A 199 -3.38 13.15 3.28
N VAL A 200 -3.10 12.73 4.51
CA VAL A 200 -3.55 13.46 5.70
C VAL A 200 -2.54 14.56 5.99
N ASP A 201 -3.01 15.80 6.12
CA ASP A 201 -2.21 16.92 6.62
C ASP A 201 -2.89 17.54 7.86
N GLU A 202 -2.13 18.23 8.70
CA GLU A 202 -2.63 18.82 9.94
C GLU A 202 -3.63 19.96 9.72
N GLY A 203 -3.64 20.57 8.54
CA GLY A 203 -4.49 21.71 8.19
C GLY A 203 -5.83 21.33 7.57
N ARG A 204 -5.99 20.10 7.12
CA ARG A 204 -7.25 19.57 6.58
C ARG A 204 -7.79 18.50 7.52
N ALA A 205 -8.83 18.87 8.29
CA ALA A 205 -9.58 17.89 9.03
C ALA A 205 -10.14 16.84 8.05
N TRP A 206 -9.44 15.70 7.92
CA TRP A 206 -10.02 14.53 7.32
C TRP A 206 -11.21 14.14 8.17
N ASN A 207 -12.43 14.35 7.65
CA ASN A 207 -13.64 14.03 8.35
C ASN A 207 -14.04 12.58 8.05
N PRO A 208 -13.76 11.64 8.95
CA PRO A 208 -14.09 10.23 8.74
C PRO A 208 -15.61 9.98 8.78
N SER A 209 -16.44 10.94 9.17
CA SER A 209 -17.91 10.78 9.25
C SER A 209 -18.54 10.52 7.87
N HIS A 210 -17.95 11.02 6.78
CA HIS A 210 -18.36 10.63 5.43
C HIS A 210 -18.06 9.15 5.12
N TRP A 211 -17.25 8.53 5.92
CA TRP A 211 -16.83 7.13 5.77
C TRP A 211 -17.86 6.16 6.35
N GLN A 212 -18.57 6.59 7.39
CA GLN A 212 -19.61 5.81 8.07
C GLN A 212 -21.01 5.97 7.44
N GLN A 213 -21.21 6.99 6.60
CA GLN A 213 -22.53 7.37 6.07
C GLN A 213 -22.79 6.96 4.61
N ALA A 214 -21.88 6.30 3.92
CA ALA A 214 -22.14 5.74 2.59
C ALA A 214 -22.89 4.41 2.73
N THR A 215 -24.18 4.50 3.05
CA THR A 215 -25.15 3.42 2.95
C THR A 215 -25.74 3.35 1.56
#